data_f4256c6283fa2e8e0eb9a63fd7975e5f
#
_entry.id   f4256c6283fa2e8e0eb9a63fd7975e5f
#
_cell.length_a   1.000
_cell.length_b   1.000
_cell.length_c   1.000
_cell.angle_alpha   90.00
_cell.angle_beta   90.00
_cell.angle_gamma   90.00
#
_symmetry.space_group_name_H-M   'P 1'
#
loop_
_entity.id
_entity.type
_entity.pdbx_description
1 polymer ?
#
loop_
_entity_poly.entity_id
_entity_poly.type
_entity_poly.pdbx_seq_one_letter_code
_entity_poly.pdbx_strand_id
1 'polypeptide(L)'
;GKEPNLASLLDLVALGTVADVVKLDDNNRILVQQGLQRIRAGRGCAGINALLQVARRDFRKTFSYELGFMLGPRLNAAGRLDDMTVGIECLITDDESRAAQIALQLDALNRQRREIEADMQDKALTTLDSVKPGDGHSLSLFDSGWHQGVIGILASRIKDKFHRPVIAFAPGNDGEIKGSGRSIPGFHLRDALDLVSKRYPTLLLKFGGHAAAAGLTLRASDFEKFRDAFEQTARALLTPADLTRTIETDGDLDESEMNLELAQYLMERVWG
;
A
#
# COMPACT_ATOMS: atom_id res chain seq x y z
N GLY A 1 2.53 10.62 -40.42
CA GLY A 1 2.48 11.34 -39.16
C GLY A 1 3.77 11.06 -38.43
N LYS A 2 4.32 12.01 -37.67
CA LYS A 2 5.46 11.76 -36.78
C LYS A 2 4.98 10.81 -35.68
N GLU A 3 5.73 9.77 -35.42
CA GLU A 3 5.47 8.89 -34.26
C GLU A 3 5.45 9.71 -32.97
N PRO A 4 4.53 9.43 -32.01
CA PRO A 4 4.49 10.14 -30.75
C PRO A 4 5.77 9.87 -29.94
N ASN A 5 6.33 10.91 -29.35
CA ASN A 5 7.51 10.77 -28.49
C ASN A 5 7.10 10.28 -27.09
N LEU A 6 7.13 8.98 -26.87
CA LEU A 6 6.76 8.36 -25.59
C LEU A 6 7.66 8.78 -24.42
N ALA A 7 8.87 9.31 -24.69
CA ALA A 7 9.73 9.85 -23.64
C ALA A 7 9.09 11.05 -22.90
N SER A 8 8.08 11.69 -23.50
CA SER A 8 7.30 12.74 -22.81
C SER A 8 6.46 12.21 -21.63
N LEU A 9 6.20 10.91 -21.55
CA LEU A 9 5.40 10.28 -20.50
C LEU A 9 6.23 9.60 -19.40
N LEU A 10 7.56 9.70 -19.46
CA LEU A 10 8.44 9.00 -18.51
C LEU A 10 8.28 9.48 -17.05
N ASP A 11 7.83 10.69 -16.82
CA ASP A 11 7.47 11.18 -15.48
C ASP A 11 6.26 10.43 -14.91
N LEU A 12 5.23 10.17 -15.70
CA LEU A 12 4.08 9.36 -15.32
C LEU A 12 4.46 7.88 -15.13
N VAL A 13 5.33 7.35 -16.02
CA VAL A 13 5.86 5.98 -15.89
C VAL A 13 6.64 5.85 -14.57
N ALA A 14 7.50 6.82 -14.23
CA ALA A 14 8.24 6.80 -12.96
C ALA A 14 7.29 6.83 -11.77
N LEU A 15 6.29 7.72 -11.79
CA LEU A 15 5.30 7.80 -10.72
C LEU A 15 4.54 6.49 -10.55
N GLY A 16 4.00 5.92 -11.63
CA GLY A 16 3.24 4.67 -11.58
C GLY A 16 4.10 3.49 -11.10
N THR A 17 5.32 3.35 -11.64
CA THR A 17 6.25 2.27 -11.26
C THR A 17 6.57 2.30 -9.76
N VAL A 18 6.87 3.49 -9.20
CA VAL A 18 7.24 3.62 -7.80
C VAL A 18 6.01 3.56 -6.87
N ALA A 19 4.92 4.25 -7.22
CA ALA A 19 3.73 4.31 -6.37
C ALA A 19 2.99 2.98 -6.25
N ASP A 20 3.07 2.13 -7.29
CA ASP A 20 2.45 0.79 -7.31
C ASP A 20 3.42 -0.33 -6.89
N VAL A 21 4.62 0.05 -6.40
CA VAL A 21 5.64 -0.89 -5.90
C VAL A 21 6.00 -1.96 -6.93
N VAL A 22 6.13 -1.57 -8.19
CA VAL A 22 6.55 -2.47 -9.27
C VAL A 22 8.00 -2.90 -9.05
N LYS A 23 8.31 -4.17 -9.29
CA LYS A 23 9.69 -4.67 -9.15
C LYS A 23 10.66 -3.82 -9.96
N LEU A 24 11.69 -3.30 -9.30
CA LEU A 24 12.74 -2.50 -9.93
C LEU A 24 13.83 -3.42 -10.51
N ASP A 25 13.53 -4.05 -11.63
CA ASP A 25 14.54 -4.64 -12.50
C ASP A 25 15.34 -3.55 -13.24
N ASP A 26 16.32 -3.94 -14.04
CA ASP A 26 17.20 -3.02 -14.74
C ASP A 26 16.42 -2.05 -15.64
N ASN A 27 15.39 -2.54 -16.36
CA ASN A 27 14.59 -1.72 -17.25
C ASN A 27 13.76 -0.69 -16.46
N ASN A 28 13.08 -1.13 -15.40
CA ASN A 28 12.27 -0.24 -14.58
C ASN A 28 13.12 0.81 -13.86
N ARG A 29 14.33 0.46 -13.40
CA ARG A 29 15.26 1.44 -12.84
C ARG A 29 15.65 2.51 -13.85
N ILE A 30 15.96 2.12 -15.09
CA ILE A 30 16.28 3.07 -16.17
C ILE A 30 15.08 3.99 -16.44
N LEU A 31 13.87 3.45 -16.58
CA LEU A 31 12.66 4.22 -16.84
C LEU A 31 12.35 5.21 -15.70
N VAL A 32 12.45 4.76 -14.45
CA VAL A 32 12.24 5.62 -13.28
C VAL A 32 13.31 6.72 -13.21
N GLN A 33 14.57 6.39 -13.45
CA GLN A 33 15.65 7.38 -13.45
C GLN A 33 15.43 8.45 -14.52
N GLN A 34 15.03 8.08 -15.73
CA GLN A 34 14.73 9.02 -16.80
C GLN A 34 13.51 9.90 -16.47
N GLY A 35 12.48 9.33 -15.87
CA GLY A 35 11.32 10.09 -15.41
C GLY A 35 11.67 11.10 -14.31
N LEU A 36 12.49 10.70 -13.33
CA LEU A 36 12.99 11.60 -12.29
C LEU A 36 13.84 12.73 -12.86
N GLN A 37 14.73 12.44 -13.83
CA GLN A 37 15.52 13.48 -14.52
C GLN A 37 14.60 14.47 -15.26
N ARG A 38 13.53 13.97 -15.88
CA ARG A 38 12.54 14.82 -16.55
C ARG A 38 11.84 15.75 -15.55
N ILE A 39 11.38 15.22 -14.40
CA ILE A 39 10.75 16.01 -13.33
C ILE A 39 11.72 17.08 -12.82
N ARG A 40 12.97 16.69 -12.48
CA ARG A 40 14.01 17.61 -11.99
C ARG A 40 14.37 18.71 -12.97
N ALA A 41 14.22 18.45 -14.26
CA ALA A 41 14.43 19.45 -15.32
C ALA A 41 13.22 20.38 -15.54
N GLY A 42 12.17 20.31 -14.69
CA GLY A 42 10.95 21.11 -14.82
C GLY A 42 10.07 20.71 -16.00
N ARG A 43 10.22 19.49 -16.52
CA ARG A 43 9.46 18.95 -17.65
C ARG A 43 8.44 17.90 -17.22
N GLY A 44 8.11 17.83 -15.94
CA GLY A 44 7.01 17.01 -15.41
C GLY A 44 5.66 17.55 -15.87
N CYS A 45 4.63 16.70 -15.96
CA CYS A 45 3.27 17.13 -16.26
C CYS A 45 2.74 18.09 -15.18
N ALA A 46 1.72 18.89 -15.51
CA ALA A 46 1.14 19.89 -14.61
C ALA A 46 0.70 19.25 -13.27
N GLY A 47 0.11 18.06 -13.31
CA GLY A 47 -0.35 17.35 -12.12
C GLY A 47 0.78 16.94 -11.17
N ILE A 48 1.87 16.38 -11.68
CA ILE A 48 3.05 16.02 -10.86
C ILE A 48 3.64 17.27 -10.20
N ASN A 49 3.78 18.37 -10.95
CA ASN A 49 4.30 19.63 -10.42
C ASN A 49 3.38 20.20 -9.34
N ALA A 50 2.07 20.20 -9.55
CA ALA A 50 1.08 20.64 -8.56
C ALA A 50 1.09 19.78 -7.29
N LEU A 51 1.19 18.46 -7.42
CA LEU A 51 1.27 17.54 -6.29
C LEU A 51 2.57 17.74 -5.47
N LEU A 52 3.72 17.98 -6.13
CA LEU A 52 4.96 18.33 -5.44
C LEU A 52 4.83 19.66 -4.68
N GLN A 53 4.19 20.65 -5.28
CA GLN A 53 3.97 21.96 -4.65
C GLN A 53 3.10 21.84 -3.40
N VAL A 54 1.95 21.14 -3.43
CA VAL A 54 1.11 20.94 -2.24
C VAL A 54 1.79 20.08 -1.19
N ALA A 55 2.68 19.16 -1.59
CA ALA A 55 3.54 18.40 -0.70
C ALA A 55 4.72 19.21 -0.14
N ARG A 56 4.90 20.49 -0.56
CA ARG A 56 6.01 21.37 -0.20
C ARG A 56 7.38 20.78 -0.55
N ARG A 57 7.47 20.19 -1.75
CA ARG A 57 8.70 19.59 -2.29
C ARG A 57 9.20 20.38 -3.49
N ASP A 58 10.52 20.54 -3.56
CA ASP A 58 11.18 21.15 -4.72
C ASP A 58 11.35 20.08 -5.81
N PHE A 59 10.76 20.31 -6.98
CA PHE A 59 10.83 19.36 -8.09
C PHE A 59 12.28 19.06 -8.51
N ARG A 60 13.22 20.00 -8.34
CA ARG A 60 14.63 19.83 -8.67
C ARG A 60 15.35 18.81 -7.77
N LYS A 61 14.76 18.50 -6.61
CA LYS A 61 15.28 17.58 -5.59
C LYS A 61 14.38 16.36 -5.40
N THR A 62 13.58 16.01 -6.43
CA THR A 62 12.67 14.90 -6.36
C THR A 62 13.42 13.59 -6.55
N PHE A 63 13.21 12.63 -5.64
CA PHE A 63 13.68 11.25 -5.71
C PHE A 63 12.49 10.28 -5.78
N SER A 64 12.74 8.98 -5.87
CA SER A 64 11.68 7.97 -5.81
C SER A 64 10.86 8.07 -4.52
N TYR A 65 11.46 8.50 -3.41
CA TYR A 65 10.76 8.74 -2.15
C TYR A 65 9.58 9.71 -2.30
N GLU A 66 9.75 10.84 -2.99
CA GLU A 66 8.64 11.78 -3.22
C GLU A 66 7.53 11.14 -4.03
N LEU A 67 7.86 10.35 -5.06
CA LEU A 67 6.86 9.65 -5.87
C LEU A 67 6.07 8.64 -5.04
N GLY A 68 6.76 7.77 -4.28
CA GLY A 68 6.13 6.69 -3.52
C GLY A 68 5.44 7.15 -2.24
N PHE A 69 6.00 8.11 -1.50
CA PHE A 69 5.53 8.49 -0.17
C PHE A 69 4.86 9.86 -0.08
N MET A 70 5.01 10.71 -1.10
CA MET A 70 4.35 12.01 -1.14
C MET A 70 3.23 12.06 -2.18
N LEU A 71 3.50 11.71 -3.44
CA LEU A 71 2.52 11.81 -4.52
C LEU A 71 1.57 10.62 -4.54
N GLY A 72 2.09 9.39 -4.53
CA GLY A 72 1.30 8.17 -4.56
C GLY A 72 0.17 8.12 -3.52
N PRO A 73 0.43 8.42 -2.23
CA PRO A 73 -0.62 8.44 -1.20
C PRO A 73 -1.74 9.45 -1.45
N ARG A 74 -1.46 10.60 -2.07
CA ARG A 74 -2.46 11.62 -2.43
C ARG A 74 -3.37 11.13 -3.54
N LEU A 75 -2.80 10.57 -4.61
CA LEU A 75 -3.55 9.96 -5.70
C LEU A 75 -4.40 8.79 -5.21
N ASN A 76 -3.79 7.88 -4.44
CA ASN A 76 -4.50 6.72 -3.89
C ASN A 76 -5.64 7.09 -2.93
N ALA A 77 -5.59 8.25 -2.28
CA ALA A 77 -6.65 8.70 -1.38
C ALA A 77 -7.97 8.94 -2.12
N ALA A 78 -7.93 9.41 -3.38
CA ALA A 78 -9.13 9.55 -4.21
C ALA A 78 -9.85 8.20 -4.38
N GLY A 79 -9.16 7.16 -4.82
CA GLY A 79 -9.76 5.83 -5.01
C GLY A 79 -10.18 5.12 -3.72
N ARG A 80 -9.86 5.68 -2.54
CA ARG A 80 -10.25 5.12 -1.22
C ARG A 80 -11.43 5.82 -0.59
N LEU A 81 -11.56 7.13 -0.77
CA LEU A 81 -12.54 7.99 -0.08
C LEU A 81 -13.48 8.70 -1.05
N ASP A 82 -13.16 8.74 -2.35
CA ASP A 82 -13.88 9.46 -3.39
C ASP A 82 -13.78 8.67 -4.71
N ASP A 83 -13.74 9.35 -5.84
CA ASP A 83 -13.60 8.78 -7.18
C ASP A 83 -12.16 8.95 -7.71
N MET A 84 -11.55 7.85 -8.18
CA MET A 84 -10.21 7.86 -8.78
C MET A 84 -10.11 8.75 -10.02
N THR A 85 -11.22 9.09 -10.65
CA THR A 85 -11.28 10.02 -11.80
C THR A 85 -10.62 11.36 -11.47
N VAL A 86 -10.73 11.84 -10.22
CA VAL A 86 -10.06 13.06 -9.75
C VAL A 86 -8.53 12.92 -9.87
N GLY A 87 -7.98 11.78 -9.45
CA GLY A 87 -6.55 11.51 -9.57
C GLY A 87 -6.09 11.41 -11.02
N ILE A 88 -6.89 10.77 -11.89
CA ILE A 88 -6.61 10.64 -13.31
C ILE A 88 -6.61 12.03 -13.97
N GLU A 89 -7.65 12.84 -13.73
CA GLU A 89 -7.76 14.20 -14.26
C GLU A 89 -6.55 15.06 -13.87
N CYS A 90 -6.08 14.95 -12.62
CA CYS A 90 -4.87 15.65 -12.17
C CYS A 90 -3.65 15.36 -13.06
N LEU A 91 -3.48 14.12 -13.48
CA LEU A 91 -2.28 13.69 -14.21
C LEU A 91 -2.36 13.94 -15.72
N ILE A 92 -3.57 14.04 -16.30
CA ILE A 92 -3.76 14.20 -17.74
C ILE A 92 -4.07 15.63 -18.17
N THR A 93 -4.40 16.54 -17.24
CA THR A 93 -4.68 17.94 -17.62
C THR A 93 -3.39 18.69 -17.95
N ASP A 94 -3.45 19.51 -18.99
CA ASP A 94 -2.39 20.46 -19.36
C ASP A 94 -2.60 21.85 -18.71
N ASP A 95 -3.75 22.08 -18.06
CA ASP A 95 -4.08 23.33 -17.36
C ASP A 95 -3.46 23.32 -15.95
N GLU A 96 -2.43 24.14 -15.74
CA GLU A 96 -1.74 24.27 -14.45
C GLU A 96 -2.67 24.74 -13.32
N SER A 97 -3.61 25.63 -13.60
CA SER A 97 -4.57 26.13 -12.62
C SER A 97 -5.52 25.01 -12.16
N ARG A 98 -6.00 24.22 -13.14
CA ARG A 98 -6.84 23.05 -12.88
C ARG A 98 -6.08 21.98 -12.11
N ALA A 99 -4.84 21.67 -12.50
CA ALA A 99 -3.97 20.74 -11.79
C ALA A 99 -3.75 21.17 -10.34
N ALA A 100 -3.50 22.45 -10.08
CA ALA A 100 -3.32 22.98 -8.73
C ALA A 100 -4.57 22.83 -7.86
N GLN A 101 -5.76 23.09 -8.41
CA GLN A 101 -7.03 22.90 -7.69
C GLN A 101 -7.24 21.43 -7.30
N ILE A 102 -7.02 20.52 -8.27
CA ILE A 102 -7.18 19.08 -8.02
C ILE A 102 -6.13 18.59 -7.01
N ALA A 103 -4.89 19.05 -7.09
CA ALA A 103 -3.84 18.66 -6.14
C ALA A 103 -4.18 19.07 -4.70
N LEU A 104 -4.83 20.23 -4.48
CA LEU A 104 -5.34 20.64 -3.17
C LEU A 104 -6.46 19.71 -2.69
N GLN A 105 -7.38 19.30 -3.57
CA GLN A 105 -8.43 18.32 -3.24
C GLN A 105 -7.82 16.97 -2.84
N LEU A 106 -6.87 16.47 -3.61
CA LEU A 106 -6.17 15.21 -3.32
C LEU A 106 -5.39 15.27 -1.99
N ASP A 107 -4.77 16.41 -1.67
CA ASP A 107 -4.11 16.61 -0.38
C ASP A 107 -5.09 16.61 0.79
N ALA A 108 -6.28 17.21 0.63
CA ALA A 108 -7.34 17.18 1.63
C ALA A 108 -7.85 15.74 1.86
N LEU A 109 -8.13 15.00 0.78
CA LEU A 109 -8.52 13.58 0.85
C LEU A 109 -7.44 12.73 1.54
N ASN A 110 -6.17 12.96 1.24
CA ASN A 110 -5.08 12.22 1.88
C ASN A 110 -4.95 12.54 3.38
N ARG A 111 -5.19 13.79 3.80
CA ARG A 111 -5.26 14.13 5.24
C ARG A 111 -6.41 13.41 5.93
N GLN A 112 -7.62 13.49 5.36
CA GLN A 112 -8.79 12.79 5.89
C GLN A 112 -8.55 11.27 5.99
N ARG A 113 -7.97 10.65 4.95
CA ARG A 113 -7.61 9.23 4.99
C ARG A 113 -6.65 8.91 6.14
N ARG A 114 -5.64 9.76 6.38
CA ARG A 114 -4.67 9.56 7.48
C ARG A 114 -5.32 9.69 8.86
N GLU A 115 -6.27 10.59 9.03
CA GLU A 115 -7.03 10.75 10.28
C GLU A 115 -7.88 9.50 10.54
N ILE A 116 -8.61 9.01 9.54
CA ILE A 116 -9.38 7.77 9.62
C ILE A 116 -8.45 6.58 9.94
N GLU A 117 -7.29 6.48 9.27
CA GLU A 117 -6.30 5.42 9.51
C GLU A 117 -5.81 5.43 10.97
N ALA A 118 -5.48 6.60 11.51
CA ALA A 118 -4.99 6.74 12.86
C ALA A 118 -6.05 6.31 13.90
N ASP A 119 -7.29 6.78 13.77
CA ASP A 119 -8.39 6.39 14.65
C ASP A 119 -8.66 4.89 14.60
N MET A 120 -8.69 4.31 13.41
CA MET A 120 -8.88 2.86 13.24
C MET A 120 -7.71 2.06 13.82
N GLN A 121 -6.47 2.54 13.67
CA GLN A 121 -5.29 1.88 14.22
C GLN A 121 -5.30 1.90 15.74
N ASP A 122 -5.63 3.02 16.37
CA ASP A 122 -5.71 3.15 17.84
C ASP A 122 -6.78 2.20 18.42
N LYS A 123 -7.95 2.13 17.79
CA LYS A 123 -9.01 1.20 18.18
C LYS A 123 -8.57 -0.26 18.04
N ALA A 124 -7.95 -0.62 16.93
CA ALA A 124 -7.46 -1.98 16.71
C ALA A 124 -6.38 -2.38 17.72
N LEU A 125 -5.44 -1.49 18.03
CA LEU A 125 -4.39 -1.75 19.00
C LEU A 125 -4.95 -1.89 20.42
N THR A 126 -5.89 -1.06 20.82
CA THR A 126 -6.58 -1.19 22.12
C THR A 126 -7.27 -2.55 22.24
N THR A 127 -7.93 -3.01 21.19
CA THR A 127 -8.54 -4.34 21.16
C THR A 127 -7.49 -5.45 21.27
N LEU A 128 -6.39 -5.35 20.53
CA LEU A 128 -5.32 -6.36 20.55
C LEU A 128 -4.53 -6.39 21.85
N ASP A 129 -4.31 -5.24 22.50
CA ASP A 129 -3.64 -5.18 23.80
C ASP A 129 -4.49 -5.85 24.90
N SER A 130 -5.83 -5.80 24.79
CA SER A 130 -6.73 -6.51 25.70
C SER A 130 -6.78 -8.03 25.46
N VAL A 131 -6.60 -8.47 24.21
CA VAL A 131 -6.69 -9.88 23.81
C VAL A 131 -5.34 -10.59 23.92
N LYS A 132 -4.21 -9.84 24.01
CA LYS A 132 -2.84 -10.33 23.82
C LYS A 132 -2.82 -11.33 22.67
N PRO A 133 -2.27 -11.02 21.48
CA PRO A 133 -2.11 -12.02 20.45
C PRO A 133 -1.17 -13.07 21.03
N GLY A 134 -1.74 -14.05 21.74
CA GLY A 134 -1.02 -15.16 22.32
C GLY A 134 -0.34 -15.98 21.22
N ASP A 135 -0.32 -17.30 21.35
CA ASP A 135 0.26 -18.23 20.36
C ASP A 135 -0.51 -18.27 19.01
N GLY A 136 -1.30 -17.23 18.68
CA GLY A 136 -2.05 -17.12 17.43
C GLY A 136 -1.12 -16.97 16.22
N HIS A 137 -1.43 -17.70 15.13
CA HIS A 137 -0.69 -17.67 13.89
C HIS A 137 -1.30 -16.68 12.89
N SER A 138 -2.48 -16.15 13.16
CA SER A 138 -3.19 -15.16 12.32
C SER A 138 -3.98 -14.17 13.18
N LEU A 139 -4.42 -13.07 12.57
CA LEU A 139 -5.28 -12.08 13.20
C LEU A 139 -6.46 -11.77 12.27
N SER A 140 -7.68 -11.93 12.77
CA SER A 140 -8.91 -11.48 12.11
C SER A 140 -9.61 -10.48 13.01
N LEU A 141 -9.83 -9.27 12.49
CA LEU A 141 -10.34 -8.13 13.24
C LEU A 141 -11.57 -7.55 12.54
N PHE A 142 -12.58 -7.20 13.30
CA PHE A 142 -13.78 -6.53 12.80
C PHE A 142 -14.21 -5.43 13.76
N ASP A 143 -14.60 -4.30 13.19
CA ASP A 143 -15.27 -3.24 13.93
C ASP A 143 -16.30 -2.54 13.01
N SER A 144 -17.49 -2.28 13.58
CA SER A 144 -18.60 -1.68 12.84
C SER A 144 -18.35 -0.22 12.43
N GLY A 145 -17.41 0.46 13.05
CA GLY A 145 -17.01 1.83 12.72
C GLY A 145 -15.86 1.92 11.72
N TRP A 146 -15.34 0.80 11.21
CA TRP A 146 -14.22 0.86 10.28
C TRP A 146 -14.66 1.15 8.84
N HIS A 147 -13.81 1.92 8.14
CA HIS A 147 -14.04 2.33 6.76
C HIS A 147 -13.43 1.33 5.76
N GLN A 148 -14.23 0.84 4.80
CA GLN A 148 -13.82 -0.16 3.80
C GLN A 148 -12.57 0.26 3.00
N GLY A 149 -12.44 1.54 2.64
CA GLY A 149 -11.29 2.06 1.88
C GLY A 149 -9.98 2.08 2.67
N VAL A 150 -10.02 1.89 4.01
CA VAL A 150 -8.86 2.04 4.90
C VAL A 150 -8.44 0.72 5.55
N ILE A 151 -9.34 -0.28 5.65
CA ILE A 151 -9.02 -1.57 6.29
C ILE A 151 -7.79 -2.27 5.72
N GLY A 152 -7.48 -2.10 4.44
CA GLY A 152 -6.28 -2.67 3.83
C GLY A 152 -4.97 -2.05 4.33
N ILE A 153 -4.99 -0.74 4.67
CA ILE A 153 -3.86 -0.06 5.29
C ILE A 153 -3.73 -0.52 6.74
N LEU A 154 -4.84 -0.56 7.46
CA LEU A 154 -4.89 -1.07 8.83
C LEU A 154 -4.32 -2.49 8.93
N ALA A 155 -4.78 -3.40 8.07
CA ALA A 155 -4.27 -4.77 8.01
C ALA A 155 -2.75 -4.81 7.80
N SER A 156 -2.20 -3.92 6.94
CA SER A 156 -0.75 -3.81 6.72
C SER A 156 -0.03 -3.38 8.00
N ARG A 157 -0.51 -2.32 8.69
CA ARG A 157 0.09 -1.83 9.93
C ARG A 157 0.10 -2.87 11.04
N ILE A 158 -1.02 -3.58 11.21
CA ILE A 158 -1.14 -4.64 12.20
C ILE A 158 -0.21 -5.82 11.85
N LYS A 159 -0.18 -6.23 10.57
CA LYS A 159 0.76 -7.25 10.07
C LYS A 159 2.22 -6.87 10.37
N ASP A 160 2.62 -5.61 10.09
CA ASP A 160 3.98 -5.15 10.34
C ASP A 160 4.34 -5.13 11.82
N LYS A 161 3.37 -4.79 12.70
CA LYS A 161 3.58 -4.77 14.15
C LYS A 161 3.71 -6.18 14.75
N PHE A 162 2.84 -7.10 14.34
CA PHE A 162 2.74 -8.42 14.97
C PHE A 162 3.40 -9.56 14.18
N HIS A 163 3.85 -9.29 12.97
CA HIS A 163 4.41 -10.26 12.04
C HIS A 163 3.54 -11.51 11.90
N ARG A 164 2.27 -11.30 11.56
CA ARG A 164 1.24 -12.33 11.38
C ARG A 164 0.40 -12.01 10.14
N PRO A 165 -0.16 -12.99 9.42
CA PRO A 165 -1.22 -12.73 8.46
C PRO A 165 -2.40 -12.07 9.15
N VAL A 166 -2.90 -10.97 8.57
CA VAL A 166 -3.99 -10.17 9.15
C VAL A 166 -5.10 -9.99 8.13
N ILE A 167 -6.34 -10.15 8.58
CA ILE A 167 -7.52 -9.73 7.82
C ILE A 167 -8.33 -8.76 8.69
N ALA A 168 -8.50 -7.54 8.20
CA ALA A 168 -9.35 -6.52 8.81
C ALA A 168 -10.66 -6.41 8.03
N PHE A 169 -11.79 -6.38 8.75
CA PHE A 169 -13.13 -6.33 8.18
C PHE A 169 -13.83 -5.02 8.57
N ALA A 170 -14.58 -4.48 7.62
CA ALA A 170 -15.52 -3.37 7.82
C ALA A 170 -16.92 -3.77 7.39
N PRO A 171 -17.97 -3.06 7.83
CA PRO A 171 -19.34 -3.30 7.38
C PRO A 171 -19.45 -3.23 5.85
N GLY A 172 -20.20 -4.16 5.28
CA GLY A 172 -20.66 -4.17 3.90
C GLY A 172 -22.12 -3.77 3.79
N ASN A 173 -22.76 -4.14 2.69
CA ASN A 173 -24.20 -4.01 2.52
C ASN A 173 -24.91 -5.29 2.99
N ASP A 174 -26.21 -5.20 3.28
CA ASP A 174 -27.10 -6.35 3.49
C ASP A 174 -26.61 -7.39 4.52
N GLY A 175 -26.00 -6.95 5.61
CA GLY A 175 -25.47 -7.83 6.66
C GLY A 175 -24.16 -8.53 6.32
N GLU A 176 -23.52 -8.12 5.22
CA GLU A 176 -22.18 -8.58 4.85
C GLU A 176 -21.09 -7.76 5.54
N ILE A 177 -19.90 -8.33 5.65
CA ILE A 177 -18.67 -7.63 5.97
C ILE A 177 -17.63 -7.88 4.89
N LYS A 178 -16.86 -6.83 4.58
CA LYS A 178 -15.78 -6.87 3.59
C LYS A 178 -14.45 -6.89 4.29
N GLY A 179 -13.62 -7.88 3.98
CA GLY A 179 -12.29 -8.07 4.53
C GLY A 179 -11.20 -7.66 3.55
N SER A 180 -10.15 -7.07 4.08
CA SER A 180 -8.90 -6.86 3.37
C SER A 180 -7.76 -7.50 4.14
N GLY A 181 -7.09 -8.45 3.49
CA GLY A 181 -6.01 -9.22 4.09
C GLY A 181 -4.63 -8.76 3.64
N ARG A 182 -3.66 -8.92 4.55
CA ARG A 182 -2.24 -8.75 4.29
C ARG A 182 -1.47 -9.90 4.90
N SER A 183 -0.47 -10.39 4.19
CA SER A 183 0.31 -11.57 4.57
C SER A 183 1.77 -11.27 4.85
N ILE A 184 2.40 -12.20 5.53
CA ILE A 184 3.85 -12.27 5.75
C ILE A 184 4.51 -13.18 4.69
N PRO A 185 5.83 -13.10 4.47
CA PRO A 185 6.56 -14.07 3.68
C PRO A 185 6.29 -15.51 4.16
N GLY A 186 6.27 -16.45 3.23
CA GLY A 186 5.97 -17.86 3.54
C GLY A 186 4.49 -18.23 3.60
N PHE A 187 3.56 -17.26 3.65
CA PHE A 187 2.12 -17.54 3.71
C PHE A 187 1.38 -16.95 2.49
N HIS A 188 0.97 -17.81 1.57
CA HIS A 188 0.22 -17.41 0.38
C HIS A 188 -1.25 -17.17 0.72
N LEU A 189 -1.65 -15.91 0.90
CA LEU A 189 -2.96 -15.53 1.46
C LEU A 189 -4.14 -16.04 0.61
N ARG A 190 -4.07 -15.89 -0.72
CA ARG A 190 -5.15 -16.36 -1.59
C ARG A 190 -5.34 -17.87 -1.50
N ASP A 191 -4.26 -18.65 -1.44
CA ASP A 191 -4.34 -20.10 -1.35
C ASP A 191 -4.85 -20.54 0.02
N ALA A 192 -4.49 -19.84 1.09
CA ALA A 192 -5.06 -20.06 2.41
C ALA A 192 -6.57 -19.81 2.44
N LEU A 193 -7.07 -18.76 1.77
CA LEU A 193 -8.50 -18.50 1.63
C LEU A 193 -9.20 -19.57 0.77
N ASP A 194 -8.53 -20.09 -0.26
CA ASP A 194 -9.04 -21.19 -1.07
C ASP A 194 -9.19 -22.48 -0.23
N LEU A 195 -8.24 -22.78 0.64
CA LEU A 195 -8.33 -23.90 1.58
C LEU A 195 -9.49 -23.72 2.57
N VAL A 196 -9.67 -22.52 3.12
CA VAL A 196 -10.83 -22.19 3.98
C VAL A 196 -12.13 -22.39 3.19
N SER A 197 -12.23 -21.89 1.97
CA SER A 197 -13.41 -22.03 1.11
C SER A 197 -13.74 -23.49 0.78
N LYS A 198 -12.76 -24.32 0.50
CA LYS A 198 -12.92 -25.75 0.23
C LYS A 198 -13.39 -26.53 1.47
N ARG A 199 -12.86 -26.16 2.65
CA ARG A 199 -13.25 -26.78 3.92
C ARG A 199 -14.64 -26.34 4.39
N TYR A 200 -15.03 -25.10 4.08
CA TYR A 200 -16.30 -24.49 4.47
C TYR A 200 -16.95 -23.76 3.27
N PRO A 201 -17.59 -24.49 2.34
CA PRO A 201 -18.03 -23.97 1.03
C PRO A 201 -18.98 -22.76 1.05
N THR A 202 -19.68 -22.50 2.16
CA THR A 202 -20.65 -21.39 2.29
C THR A 202 -20.12 -20.23 3.11
N LEU A 203 -18.91 -20.34 3.66
CA LEU A 203 -18.35 -19.37 4.60
C LEU A 203 -17.89 -18.09 3.90
N LEU A 204 -17.22 -18.21 2.76
CA LEU A 204 -16.76 -17.09 1.95
C LEU A 204 -17.76 -16.87 0.80
N LEU A 205 -18.38 -15.69 0.74
CA LEU A 205 -19.27 -15.32 -0.36
C LEU A 205 -18.47 -14.96 -1.62
N LYS A 206 -17.37 -14.21 -1.44
CA LYS A 206 -16.42 -13.85 -2.49
C LYS A 206 -15.03 -13.75 -1.88
N PHE A 207 -14.02 -14.11 -2.64
CA PHE A 207 -12.62 -13.79 -2.31
C PHE A 207 -11.76 -13.75 -3.56
N GLY A 208 -10.63 -13.06 -3.47
CA GLY A 208 -9.65 -12.97 -4.54
C GLY A 208 -8.42 -12.19 -4.10
N GLY A 209 -7.36 -12.28 -4.88
CA GLY A 209 -6.11 -11.61 -4.56
C GLY A 209 -4.90 -12.42 -4.96
N HIS A 210 -3.79 -12.16 -4.27
CA HIS A 210 -2.47 -12.74 -4.52
C HIS A 210 -1.83 -13.25 -3.21
N ALA A 211 -0.56 -13.62 -3.28
CA ALA A 211 0.17 -14.11 -2.11
C ALA A 211 0.18 -13.13 -0.93
N ALA A 212 0.48 -11.85 -1.18
CA ALA A 212 0.68 -10.85 -0.14
C ALA A 212 -0.59 -10.11 0.30
N ALA A 213 -1.62 -10.06 -0.56
CA ALA A 213 -2.85 -9.30 -0.31
C ALA A 213 -4.06 -9.97 -0.95
N ALA A 214 -5.19 -9.97 -0.24
CA ALA A 214 -6.45 -10.50 -0.73
C ALA A 214 -7.64 -9.72 -0.17
N GLY A 215 -8.73 -9.72 -0.95
CA GLY A 215 -10.04 -9.22 -0.51
C GLY A 215 -11.02 -10.37 -0.36
N LEU A 216 -11.97 -10.25 0.57
CA LEU A 216 -13.01 -11.25 0.77
C LEU A 216 -14.30 -10.62 1.30
N THR A 217 -15.38 -11.34 1.16
CA THR A 217 -16.70 -10.96 1.70
C THR A 217 -17.30 -12.18 2.38
N LEU A 218 -17.88 -11.98 3.55
CA LEU A 218 -18.66 -12.98 4.28
C LEU A 218 -19.84 -12.33 4.99
N ARG A 219 -20.76 -13.14 5.51
CA ARG A 219 -21.85 -12.63 6.36
C ARG A 219 -21.29 -12.24 7.72
N ALA A 220 -21.77 -11.15 8.30
CA ALA A 220 -21.34 -10.69 9.61
C ALA A 220 -21.51 -11.78 10.69
N SER A 221 -22.58 -12.59 10.61
CA SER A 221 -22.85 -13.72 11.50
C SER A 221 -21.79 -14.82 11.44
N ASP A 222 -21.03 -14.90 10.34
CA ASP A 222 -20.04 -15.94 10.10
C ASP A 222 -18.62 -15.53 10.52
N PHE A 223 -18.45 -14.31 11.05
CA PHE A 223 -17.12 -13.75 11.39
C PHE A 223 -16.32 -14.66 12.34
N GLU A 224 -16.91 -15.09 13.43
CA GLU A 224 -16.24 -15.95 14.43
C GLU A 224 -15.80 -17.29 13.81
N LYS A 225 -16.70 -17.91 13.05
CA LYS A 225 -16.39 -19.15 12.33
C LYS A 225 -15.27 -18.99 11.33
N PHE A 226 -15.25 -17.86 10.63
CA PHE A 226 -14.17 -17.53 9.70
C PHE A 226 -12.84 -17.34 10.46
N ARG A 227 -12.85 -16.60 11.55
CA ARG A 227 -11.66 -16.36 12.38
C ARG A 227 -11.01 -17.68 12.81
N ASP A 228 -11.83 -18.62 13.32
CA ASP A 228 -11.34 -19.92 13.74
C ASP A 228 -10.83 -20.77 12.58
N ALA A 229 -11.52 -20.79 11.44
CA ALA A 229 -11.13 -21.51 10.25
C ALA A 229 -9.82 -20.97 9.63
N PHE A 230 -9.64 -19.64 9.63
CA PHE A 230 -8.45 -18.98 9.12
C PHE A 230 -7.25 -19.22 10.04
N GLU A 231 -7.45 -19.15 11.35
CA GLU A 231 -6.43 -19.48 12.35
C GLU A 231 -5.97 -20.95 12.24
N GLN A 232 -6.90 -21.90 12.11
CA GLN A 232 -6.55 -23.31 11.90
C GLN A 232 -5.73 -23.50 10.62
N THR A 233 -6.08 -22.78 9.55
CA THR A 233 -5.34 -22.83 8.29
C THR A 233 -3.94 -22.22 8.44
N ALA A 234 -3.82 -21.10 9.12
CA ALA A 234 -2.53 -20.47 9.41
C ALA A 234 -1.64 -21.39 10.26
N ARG A 235 -2.16 -22.04 11.28
CA ARG A 235 -1.41 -23.02 12.08
C ARG A 235 -0.94 -24.25 11.29
N ALA A 236 -1.69 -24.64 10.28
CA ALA A 236 -1.33 -25.77 9.43
C ALA A 236 -0.23 -25.43 8.41
N LEU A 237 -0.12 -24.15 8.02
CA LEU A 237 0.76 -23.68 6.96
C LEU A 237 2.02 -22.96 7.45
N LEU A 238 2.00 -22.38 8.65
CA LEU A 238 3.10 -21.59 9.21
C LEU A 238 3.82 -22.35 10.33
N THR A 239 5.13 -22.26 10.29
CA THR A 239 6.01 -22.72 11.38
C THR A 239 6.35 -21.56 12.34
N PRO A 240 6.86 -21.83 13.56
CA PRO A 240 7.37 -20.78 14.45
C PRO A 240 8.47 -19.90 13.83
N ALA A 241 9.26 -20.45 12.89
CA ALA A 241 10.28 -19.70 12.17
C ALA A 241 9.67 -18.63 11.26
N ASP A 242 8.59 -18.97 10.56
CA ASP A 242 7.86 -18.02 9.67
C ASP A 242 7.24 -16.86 10.46
N LEU A 243 6.95 -17.08 11.75
CA LEU A 243 6.36 -16.10 12.65
C LEU A 243 7.40 -15.22 13.36
N THR A 244 8.68 -15.46 13.08
CA THR A 244 9.79 -14.67 13.61
C THR A 244 10.26 -13.69 12.54
N ARG A 245 10.22 -12.39 12.88
CA ARG A 245 10.68 -11.36 11.94
C ARG A 245 12.20 -11.44 11.80
N THR A 246 12.66 -11.65 10.59
CA THR A 246 14.06 -11.57 10.20
C THR A 246 14.32 -10.31 9.39
N ILE A 247 15.49 -9.71 9.56
CA ILE A 247 16.00 -8.61 8.74
C ILE A 247 17.18 -9.19 7.96
N GLU A 248 17.03 -9.24 6.64
CA GLU A 248 18.12 -9.60 5.75
C GLU A 248 18.94 -8.35 5.44
N THR A 249 20.28 -8.48 5.47
CA THR A 249 21.23 -7.40 5.17
C THR A 249 22.25 -7.90 4.16
N ASP A 250 22.83 -6.98 3.40
CA ASP A 250 23.91 -7.28 2.45
C ASP A 250 25.29 -7.39 3.14
N GLY A 251 25.34 -7.28 4.45
CA GLY A 251 26.55 -7.32 5.26
C GLY A 251 26.88 -5.96 5.89
N ASP A 252 28.03 -5.91 6.55
CA ASP A 252 28.52 -4.70 7.22
C ASP A 252 29.22 -3.78 6.22
N LEU A 253 29.16 -2.47 6.44
CA LEU A 253 29.98 -1.48 5.78
C LEU A 253 31.32 -1.39 6.51
N ASP A 254 32.43 -1.36 5.76
CA ASP A 254 33.75 -1.03 6.31
C ASP A 254 33.78 0.44 6.78
N GLU A 255 34.51 0.75 7.85
CA GLU A 255 34.61 2.12 8.36
C GLU A 255 35.12 3.11 7.30
N SER A 256 35.97 2.66 6.38
CA SER A 256 36.49 3.47 5.28
C SER A 256 35.41 3.82 4.24
N GLU A 257 34.34 3.02 4.14
CA GLU A 257 33.21 3.25 3.25
C GLU A 257 32.16 4.19 3.86
N MET A 258 32.18 4.43 5.19
CA MET A 258 31.26 5.33 5.88
C MET A 258 31.63 6.81 5.64
N ASN A 259 31.43 7.29 4.42
CA ASN A 259 31.79 8.63 3.99
C ASN A 259 30.65 9.33 3.25
N LEU A 260 30.78 10.65 3.03
CA LEU A 260 29.75 11.45 2.36
C LEU A 260 29.57 11.07 0.89
N GLU A 261 30.61 10.56 0.23
CA GLU A 261 30.54 10.16 -1.17
C GLU A 261 29.62 8.94 -1.34
N LEU A 262 29.80 7.91 -0.51
CA LEU A 262 28.91 6.76 -0.51
C LEU A 262 27.48 7.16 -0.12
N ALA A 263 27.29 8.00 0.90
CA ALA A 263 25.98 8.49 1.29
C ALA A 263 25.26 9.20 0.13
N GLN A 264 25.96 10.09 -0.58
CA GLN A 264 25.43 10.78 -1.75
C GLN A 264 25.14 9.80 -2.89
N TYR A 265 26.04 8.88 -3.16
CA TYR A 265 25.84 7.82 -4.16
C TYR A 265 24.57 7.02 -3.89
N LEU A 266 24.34 6.59 -2.64
CA LEU A 266 23.14 5.87 -2.24
C LEU A 266 21.87 6.71 -2.38
N MET A 267 21.92 8.01 -1.99
CA MET A 267 20.77 8.92 -2.13
C MET A 267 20.35 9.16 -3.59
N GLU A 268 21.29 9.12 -4.52
CA GLU A 268 21.02 9.35 -5.95
C GLU A 268 20.48 8.13 -6.69
N ARG A 269 20.48 6.96 -6.05
CA ARG A 269 19.95 5.73 -6.66
C ARG A 269 18.43 5.68 -6.63
N VAL A 270 17.89 4.90 -7.56
CA VAL A 270 16.46 4.60 -7.60
C VAL A 270 16.17 3.46 -6.64
N TRP A 271 15.51 3.80 -5.55
CA TRP A 271 14.98 2.84 -4.59
C TRP A 271 13.47 2.68 -4.78
N GLY A 272 12.95 1.46 -4.56
CA GLY A 272 11.52 1.14 -4.61
C GLY A 272 10.86 1.15 -3.25
#